data_881bae135c5a93720597df053322c86c
#
_entry.id   881bae135c5a93720597df053322c86c
#
_cell.length_a   1.000
_cell.length_b   1.000
_cell.length_c   1.000
_cell.angle_alpha   90.00
_cell.angle_beta   90.00
_cell.angle_gamma   90.00
#
_symmetry.space_group_name_H-M   'P 1'
#
loop_
_entity.id
_entity.type
_entity.pdbx_description
1 polymer ?
#
loop_
_entity_poly.entity_id
_entity_poly.type
_entity_poly.pdbx_seq_one_letter_code
_entity_poly.pdbx_strand_id
1 'polypeptide(L)'
;AASRLDLRASSHSIKKRLKRIPEMRTLKFTKMQGAGNDFVMLDGIRQDIEPTPALIRYLADRRFGIGADQVLMVERARLPGVDFRYRIFNCDGDEVEQCGNGARCFAVFVREEGLTDKTSIRVETMKAVIEPEVRPDGRVTVNMGPARKAPEVLPFVPEGLESGTEGASRIYHAHLSCSDVWFSALSMGNPHAVIRVEDVDAAPVAEVGPRMEYFSAFPARVNVGFLQVVSRTRGKLRVWERGAGETLACGTGACAAAVEGISRGWFDEEVTLQARGG
;
A
#
# COMPACT_ATOMS: atom_id res chain seq x y z
N ALA A 1 -10.51 -17.90 -6.04
CA ALA A 1 -11.14 -18.57 -7.18
C ALA A 1 -10.69 -17.89 -8.48
N ALA A 2 -10.17 -18.67 -9.42
CA ALA A 2 -9.75 -18.16 -10.73
C ALA A 2 -11.00 -17.91 -11.60
N SER A 3 -11.12 -16.69 -12.12
CA SER A 3 -12.23 -16.29 -12.99
C SER A 3 -11.73 -16.05 -14.42
N ARG A 4 -12.57 -16.36 -15.41
CA ARG A 4 -12.30 -16.06 -16.83
C ARG A 4 -13.18 -14.90 -17.28
N LEU A 5 -12.59 -13.92 -17.94
CA LEU A 5 -13.31 -12.83 -18.59
C LEU A 5 -13.24 -12.99 -20.10
N ASP A 6 -14.39 -13.21 -20.75
CA ASP A 6 -14.53 -13.14 -22.20
C ASP A 6 -14.80 -11.68 -22.59
N LEU A 7 -13.81 -11.05 -23.20
CA LEU A 7 -13.93 -9.66 -23.67
C LEU A 7 -14.81 -9.62 -24.93
N ARG A 8 -16.15 -9.68 -24.76
CA ARG A 8 -17.10 -9.43 -25.87
C ARG A 8 -17.47 -7.95 -25.89
N ALA A 9 -17.11 -7.25 -26.95
CA ALA A 9 -17.68 -5.95 -27.24
C ALA A 9 -19.17 -6.12 -27.60
N SER A 10 -20.07 -5.37 -26.95
CA SER A 10 -21.49 -5.37 -27.29
C SER A 10 -21.69 -4.84 -28.71
N SER A 11 -22.25 -5.65 -29.58
CA SER A 11 -22.29 -5.49 -31.04
C SER A 11 -23.46 -4.66 -31.52
N HIS A 12 -23.58 -3.36 -31.22
CA HIS A 12 -24.71 -2.61 -31.86
C HIS A 12 -24.36 -1.31 -32.58
N SER A 13 -23.10 -0.93 -32.79
CA SER A 13 -22.83 0.30 -33.56
C SER A 13 -21.51 0.40 -34.33
N ILE A 14 -20.69 -0.64 -34.49
CA ILE A 14 -19.37 -0.49 -35.13
C ILE A 14 -19.14 -1.52 -36.25
N LYS A 15 -20.12 -1.71 -37.15
CA LYS A 15 -19.94 -2.62 -38.29
C LYS A 15 -19.17 -2.04 -39.49
N LYS A 16 -18.64 -0.81 -39.44
CA LYS A 16 -18.02 -0.18 -40.64
C LYS A 16 -16.52 0.07 -40.60
N ARG A 17 -15.76 -0.34 -39.54
CA ARG A 17 -14.31 -0.05 -39.51
C ARG A 17 -13.40 -1.14 -38.85
N LEU A 18 -13.86 -2.37 -38.73
CA LEU A 18 -13.03 -3.46 -38.20
C LEU A 18 -12.47 -4.31 -39.36
N LYS A 19 -11.37 -3.86 -39.97
CA LYS A 19 -10.44 -4.75 -40.64
C LYS A 19 -9.58 -5.43 -39.56
N ARG A 20 -9.76 -6.74 -39.40
CA ARG A 20 -9.10 -7.68 -38.44
C ARG A 20 -9.42 -7.42 -36.99
N ILE A 21 -10.41 -8.15 -36.48
CA ILE A 21 -10.52 -8.48 -35.05
C ILE A 21 -9.36 -9.42 -34.75
N PRO A 22 -8.40 -9.07 -33.85
CA PRO A 22 -7.45 -10.04 -33.36
C PRO A 22 -8.22 -11.15 -32.66
N GLU A 23 -7.75 -12.39 -32.72
CA GLU A 23 -8.28 -13.51 -31.95
C GLU A 23 -8.61 -13.04 -30.54
N MET A 24 -9.84 -13.32 -30.05
CA MET A 24 -10.26 -12.96 -28.70
C MET A 24 -9.35 -13.69 -27.72
N ARG A 25 -8.39 -12.96 -27.12
CA ARG A 25 -7.51 -13.50 -26.10
C ARG A 25 -8.28 -13.55 -24.78
N THR A 26 -8.41 -14.73 -24.20
CA THR A 26 -8.92 -14.89 -22.84
C THR A 26 -7.83 -14.53 -21.84
N LEU A 27 -8.07 -13.55 -20.98
CA LEU A 27 -7.17 -13.18 -19.89
C LEU A 27 -7.63 -13.90 -18.61
N LYS A 28 -6.74 -14.70 -18.01
CA LYS A 28 -6.94 -15.29 -16.70
C LYS A 28 -6.41 -14.34 -15.63
N PHE A 29 -7.17 -14.17 -14.57
CA PHE A 29 -6.81 -13.35 -13.43
C PHE A 29 -7.30 -13.97 -12.12
N THR A 30 -6.70 -13.57 -11.02
CA THR A 30 -7.18 -13.88 -9.67
C THR A 30 -7.51 -12.58 -8.95
N LYS A 31 -8.68 -12.52 -8.31
CA LYS A 31 -9.08 -11.38 -7.49
C LYS A 31 -8.65 -11.65 -6.05
N MET A 32 -7.86 -10.77 -5.47
CA MET A 32 -7.37 -10.86 -4.10
C MET A 32 -7.63 -9.57 -3.33
N GLN A 33 -7.52 -9.64 -2.01
CA GLN A 33 -7.52 -8.46 -1.15
C GLN A 33 -6.57 -8.66 0.03
N GLY A 34 -5.99 -7.58 0.52
CA GLY A 34 -5.19 -7.55 1.74
C GLY A 34 -5.58 -6.35 2.59
N ALA A 35 -6.23 -6.62 3.74
CA ALA A 35 -6.75 -5.59 4.64
C ALA A 35 -7.67 -4.56 3.93
N GLY A 36 -8.54 -5.04 3.04
CA GLY A 36 -9.51 -4.23 2.29
C GLY A 36 -8.98 -3.56 1.02
N ASN A 37 -7.67 -3.53 0.80
CA ASN A 37 -7.07 -3.10 -0.46
C ASN A 37 -7.16 -4.26 -1.46
N ASP A 38 -7.86 -4.08 -2.58
CA ASP A 38 -8.16 -5.15 -3.52
C ASP A 38 -7.33 -5.09 -4.81
N PHE A 39 -6.99 -6.27 -5.32
CA PHE A 39 -6.07 -6.46 -6.42
C PHE A 39 -6.64 -7.36 -7.52
N VAL A 40 -6.35 -7.02 -8.78
CA VAL A 40 -6.38 -7.96 -9.89
C VAL A 40 -4.97 -8.49 -10.08
N MET A 41 -4.78 -9.80 -9.86
CA MET A 41 -3.50 -10.49 -9.99
C MET A 41 -3.39 -11.11 -11.38
N LEU A 42 -2.28 -10.86 -12.08
CA LEU A 42 -2.00 -11.37 -13.43
C LEU A 42 -0.73 -12.22 -13.42
N ASP A 43 -0.84 -13.41 -13.98
CA ASP A 43 0.30 -14.28 -14.25
C ASP A 43 0.91 -13.94 -15.62
N GLY A 44 1.92 -13.10 -15.64
CA GLY A 44 2.70 -12.72 -16.82
C GLY A 44 3.83 -13.72 -17.14
N ILE A 45 3.97 -14.84 -16.37
CA ILE A 45 4.91 -15.92 -16.67
C ILE A 45 4.31 -16.90 -17.67
N ARG A 46 3.01 -17.25 -17.48
CA ARG A 46 2.28 -18.22 -18.31
C ARG A 46 1.43 -17.55 -19.37
N GLN A 47 1.16 -16.25 -19.25
CA GLN A 47 0.37 -15.48 -20.19
C GLN A 47 1.22 -14.35 -20.78
N ASP A 48 1.13 -14.17 -22.10
CA ASP A 48 1.76 -13.04 -22.80
C ASP A 48 0.86 -11.80 -22.65
N ILE A 49 1.17 -10.97 -21.63
CA ILE A 49 0.41 -9.80 -21.26
C ILE A 49 1.32 -8.57 -21.37
N GLU A 50 0.92 -7.62 -22.19
CA GLU A 50 1.50 -6.29 -22.19
C GLU A 50 0.65 -5.36 -21.30
N PRO A 51 1.16 -4.92 -20.13
CA PRO A 51 0.40 -4.09 -19.21
C PRO A 51 0.35 -2.63 -19.65
N THR A 52 -0.35 -2.36 -20.74
CA THR A 52 -0.55 -0.98 -21.22
C THR A 52 -1.43 -0.21 -20.23
N PRO A 53 -1.24 1.12 -20.08
CA PRO A 53 -2.11 1.94 -19.23
C PRO A 53 -3.60 1.80 -19.55
N ALA A 54 -3.95 1.57 -20.83
CA ALA A 54 -5.33 1.35 -21.24
C ALA A 54 -5.89 0.02 -20.72
N LEU A 55 -5.11 -1.06 -20.77
CA LEU A 55 -5.50 -2.36 -20.23
C LEU A 55 -5.65 -2.28 -18.71
N ILE A 56 -4.70 -1.65 -18.02
CA ILE A 56 -4.73 -1.51 -16.56
C ILE A 56 -5.97 -0.73 -16.12
N ARG A 57 -6.25 0.43 -16.73
CA ARG A 57 -7.48 1.19 -16.43
C ARG A 57 -8.75 0.38 -16.68
N TYR A 58 -8.80 -0.40 -17.76
CA TYR A 58 -9.94 -1.26 -18.04
C TYR A 58 -10.12 -2.34 -16.98
N LEU A 59 -9.04 -3.04 -16.61
CA LEU A 59 -9.11 -4.09 -15.57
C LEU A 59 -9.50 -3.52 -14.20
N ALA A 60 -9.01 -2.34 -13.86
CA ALA A 60 -9.28 -1.69 -12.58
C ALA A 60 -10.67 -1.04 -12.51
N ASP A 61 -11.33 -0.79 -13.63
CA ASP A 61 -12.65 -0.15 -13.67
C ASP A 61 -13.70 -1.03 -12.97
N ARG A 62 -14.35 -0.48 -11.93
CA ARG A 62 -15.34 -1.21 -11.11
C ARG A 62 -16.70 -1.39 -11.77
N ARG A 63 -16.94 -0.73 -12.91
CA ARG A 63 -18.23 -0.79 -13.64
C ARG A 63 -18.14 -1.59 -14.93
N PHE A 64 -17.06 -1.40 -15.68
CA PHE A 64 -16.90 -1.98 -17.02
C PHE A 64 -15.79 -3.02 -17.09
N GLY A 65 -14.94 -3.11 -16.07
CA GLY A 65 -13.86 -4.06 -15.94
C GLY A 65 -14.09 -5.08 -14.82
N ILE A 66 -13.00 -5.53 -14.20
CA ILE A 66 -13.02 -6.42 -13.03
C ILE A 66 -13.23 -5.60 -11.75
N GLY A 67 -12.66 -4.39 -11.71
CA GLY A 67 -12.66 -3.49 -10.58
C GLY A 67 -11.63 -3.86 -9.53
N ALA A 68 -10.70 -2.95 -9.24
CA ALA A 68 -9.72 -3.09 -8.18
C ALA A 68 -9.10 -1.73 -7.86
N ASP A 69 -8.50 -1.61 -6.67
CA ASP A 69 -7.67 -0.47 -6.33
C ASP A 69 -6.39 -0.48 -7.17
N GLN A 70 -5.82 -1.68 -7.38
CA GLN A 70 -4.57 -1.86 -8.12
C GLN A 70 -4.59 -3.17 -8.93
N VAL A 71 -3.78 -3.19 -10.00
CA VAL A 71 -3.48 -4.39 -10.79
C VAL A 71 -2.04 -4.80 -10.48
N LEU A 72 -1.83 -6.08 -10.20
CA LEU A 72 -0.52 -6.62 -9.87
C LEU A 72 -0.15 -7.73 -10.87
N MET A 73 1.04 -7.63 -11.47
CA MET A 73 1.53 -8.58 -12.46
C MET A 73 2.81 -9.27 -11.99
N VAL A 74 2.78 -10.60 -12.05
CA VAL A 74 3.93 -11.47 -11.75
C VAL A 74 4.69 -11.74 -13.03
N GLU A 75 5.99 -11.49 -13.02
CA GLU A 75 6.90 -11.72 -14.14
C GLU A 75 8.11 -12.55 -13.70
N ARG A 76 8.87 -13.06 -14.68
CA ARG A 76 10.19 -13.65 -14.42
C ARG A 76 11.15 -12.58 -13.90
N ALA A 77 11.94 -12.90 -12.88
CA ALA A 77 12.96 -12.00 -12.37
C ALA A 77 14.00 -11.66 -13.47
N ARG A 78 14.52 -10.44 -13.41
CA ARG A 78 15.62 -9.97 -14.24
C ARG A 78 16.96 -10.08 -13.54
N LEU A 79 16.92 -10.04 -12.19
CA LEU A 79 18.11 -10.09 -11.35
C LEU A 79 18.48 -11.53 -11.00
N PRO A 80 19.78 -11.91 -10.99
CA PRO A 80 20.20 -13.23 -10.59
C PRO A 80 19.89 -13.50 -9.11
N GLY A 81 19.49 -14.72 -8.79
CA GLY A 81 19.18 -15.16 -7.43
C GLY A 81 17.89 -14.57 -6.85
N VAL A 82 17.04 -14.01 -7.69
CA VAL A 82 15.69 -13.53 -7.36
C VAL A 82 14.68 -14.46 -8.03
N ASP A 83 13.58 -14.77 -7.34
CA ASP A 83 12.61 -15.77 -7.81
C ASP A 83 11.66 -15.19 -8.85
N PHE A 84 11.15 -13.99 -8.57
CA PHE A 84 10.16 -13.32 -9.39
C PHE A 84 10.42 -11.81 -9.44
N ARG A 85 9.77 -11.17 -10.41
CA ARG A 85 9.53 -9.74 -10.43
C ARG A 85 8.04 -9.49 -10.28
N TYR A 86 7.67 -8.50 -9.45
CA TYR A 86 6.31 -8.02 -9.44
C TYR A 86 6.22 -6.56 -9.85
N ARG A 87 5.22 -6.28 -10.65
CA ARG A 87 4.87 -4.94 -11.07
C ARG A 87 3.49 -4.61 -10.53
N ILE A 88 3.31 -3.40 -10.07
CA ILE A 88 2.05 -2.94 -9.51
C ILE A 88 1.64 -1.63 -10.16
N PHE A 89 0.36 -1.53 -10.51
CA PHE A 89 -0.21 -0.41 -11.24
C PHE A 89 -1.42 0.12 -10.49
N ASN A 90 -1.52 1.43 -10.37
CA ASN A 90 -2.73 2.09 -9.89
C ASN A 90 -3.86 2.03 -10.92
N CYS A 91 -5.08 2.33 -10.48
CA CYS A 91 -6.27 2.32 -11.35
C CYS A 91 -6.21 3.37 -12.48
N ASP A 92 -5.34 4.39 -12.40
CA ASP A 92 -5.07 5.37 -13.47
C ASP A 92 -4.17 4.83 -14.59
N GLY A 93 -3.53 3.67 -14.38
CA GLY A 93 -2.64 3.00 -15.31
C GLY A 93 -1.16 3.23 -15.05
N ASP A 94 -0.80 4.02 -14.06
CA ASP A 94 0.58 4.31 -13.71
C ASP A 94 1.20 3.20 -12.88
N GLU A 95 2.45 2.81 -13.20
CA GLU A 95 3.21 1.85 -12.42
C GLU A 95 3.78 2.51 -11.17
N VAL A 96 3.62 1.85 -10.01
CA VAL A 96 4.08 2.35 -8.71
C VAL A 96 5.13 1.44 -8.09
N GLU A 97 5.89 1.98 -7.13
CA GLU A 97 7.12 1.36 -6.64
C GLU A 97 6.89 0.08 -5.84
N GLN A 98 6.01 0.13 -4.87
CA GLN A 98 5.60 -1.03 -4.05
C GLN A 98 4.35 -0.74 -3.23
N CYS A 99 3.69 -1.83 -2.79
CA CYS A 99 2.59 -1.80 -1.85
C CYS A 99 2.74 -3.00 -0.90
N GLY A 100 2.82 -2.74 0.41
CA GLY A 100 2.96 -3.81 1.42
C GLY A 100 1.79 -4.81 1.39
N ASN A 101 0.57 -4.32 1.14
CA ASN A 101 -0.61 -5.18 0.96
C ASN A 101 -0.47 -6.05 -0.29
N GLY A 102 0.01 -5.46 -1.40
CA GLY A 102 0.28 -6.15 -2.65
C GLY A 102 1.35 -7.23 -2.50
N ALA A 103 2.44 -6.97 -1.76
CA ALA A 103 3.49 -7.95 -1.49
C ALA A 103 2.95 -9.20 -0.76
N ARG A 104 2.00 -9.04 0.17
CA ARG A 104 1.35 -10.17 0.84
C ARG A 104 0.48 -10.99 -0.11
N CYS A 105 -0.36 -10.33 -0.89
CA CYS A 105 -1.18 -10.99 -1.92
C CYS A 105 -0.32 -11.70 -2.96
N PHE A 106 0.78 -11.06 -3.39
CA PHE A 106 1.74 -11.65 -4.31
C PHE A 106 2.31 -12.98 -3.79
N ALA A 107 2.80 -13.01 -2.54
CA ALA A 107 3.42 -14.20 -1.96
C ALA A 107 2.44 -15.38 -1.87
N VAL A 108 1.18 -15.11 -1.52
CA VAL A 108 0.12 -16.12 -1.51
C VAL A 108 -0.20 -16.58 -2.94
N PHE A 109 -0.36 -15.63 -3.87
CA PHE A 109 -0.71 -15.90 -5.26
C PHE A 109 0.27 -16.85 -5.95
N VAL A 110 1.58 -16.58 -5.87
CA VAL A 110 2.58 -17.40 -6.56
C VAL A 110 2.66 -18.83 -6.02
N ARG A 111 2.29 -19.03 -4.76
CA ARG A 111 2.18 -20.36 -4.16
C ARG A 111 0.89 -21.08 -4.54
N GLU A 112 -0.25 -20.41 -4.47
CA GLU A 112 -1.56 -20.98 -4.84
C GLU A 112 -1.61 -21.37 -6.33
N GLU A 113 -0.96 -20.56 -7.18
CA GLU A 113 -0.83 -20.86 -8.61
C GLU A 113 0.25 -21.90 -8.91
N GLY A 114 0.95 -22.42 -7.90
CA GLY A 114 2.01 -23.43 -8.07
C GLY A 114 3.19 -22.93 -8.90
N LEU A 115 3.51 -21.63 -8.82
CA LEU A 115 4.69 -21.05 -9.44
C LEU A 115 5.96 -21.30 -8.60
N THR A 116 5.77 -21.54 -7.30
CA THR A 116 6.84 -21.91 -6.36
C THR A 116 6.29 -22.62 -5.12
N ASP A 117 7.11 -23.52 -4.55
CA ASP A 117 6.84 -24.16 -3.25
C ASP A 117 7.56 -23.45 -2.08
N LYS A 118 8.38 -22.43 -2.38
CA LYS A 118 9.13 -21.68 -1.36
C LYS A 118 8.17 -20.94 -0.41
N THR A 119 8.54 -20.89 0.86
CA THR A 119 7.88 -20.04 1.86
C THR A 119 8.48 -18.65 1.89
N SER A 120 9.79 -18.50 1.76
CA SER A 120 10.50 -17.24 1.59
C SER A 120 10.78 -17.01 0.12
N ILE A 121 10.29 -15.90 -0.43
CA ILE A 121 10.25 -15.63 -1.87
C ILE A 121 10.95 -14.30 -2.14
N ARG A 122 12.07 -14.37 -2.87
CA ARG A 122 12.82 -13.15 -3.24
C ARG A 122 12.19 -12.51 -4.46
N VAL A 123 11.82 -11.25 -4.34
CA VAL A 123 11.00 -10.56 -5.34
C VAL A 123 11.61 -9.23 -5.73
N GLU A 124 11.90 -9.06 -7.01
CA GLU A 124 12.31 -7.80 -7.61
C GLU A 124 11.09 -6.87 -7.74
N THR A 125 11.19 -5.69 -7.16
CA THR A 125 10.25 -4.58 -7.35
C THR A 125 10.89 -3.48 -8.18
N MET A 126 10.19 -2.40 -8.46
CA MET A 126 10.74 -1.26 -9.21
C MET A 126 12.03 -0.69 -8.57
N LYS A 127 12.14 -0.68 -7.23
CA LYS A 127 13.25 -0.02 -6.50
C LYS A 127 14.13 -0.94 -5.67
N ALA A 128 13.64 -2.12 -5.32
CA ALA A 128 14.32 -2.99 -4.35
C ALA A 128 14.01 -4.45 -4.59
N VAL A 129 14.78 -5.31 -3.94
CA VAL A 129 14.41 -6.72 -3.74
C VAL A 129 13.80 -6.84 -2.34
N ILE A 130 12.59 -7.37 -2.28
CA ILE A 130 11.90 -7.70 -1.03
C ILE A 130 11.83 -9.21 -0.86
N GLU A 131 11.61 -9.67 0.35
CA GLU A 131 11.54 -11.09 0.68
C GLU A 131 10.36 -11.38 1.61
N PRO A 132 9.11 -11.42 1.06
CA PRO A 132 7.96 -11.86 1.82
C PRO A 132 8.05 -13.35 2.17
N GLU A 133 7.63 -13.68 3.40
CA GLU A 133 7.61 -15.05 3.92
C GLU A 133 6.18 -15.47 4.26
N VAL A 134 5.71 -16.55 3.65
CA VAL A 134 4.40 -17.15 3.95
C VAL A 134 4.54 -18.10 5.13
N ARG A 135 3.88 -17.80 6.22
CA ARG A 135 3.89 -18.60 7.46
C ARG A 135 2.97 -19.81 7.36
N PRO A 136 3.16 -20.83 8.21
CA PRO A 136 2.30 -22.02 8.25
C PRO A 136 0.83 -21.71 8.52
N ASP A 137 0.53 -20.61 9.23
CA ASP A 137 -0.83 -20.14 9.53
C ASP A 137 -1.48 -19.30 8.41
N GLY A 138 -0.80 -19.20 7.26
CA GLY A 138 -1.25 -18.44 6.10
C GLY A 138 -0.98 -16.93 6.16
N ARG A 139 -0.48 -16.40 7.28
CA ARG A 139 -0.04 -15.00 7.35
C ARG A 139 1.24 -14.79 6.56
N VAL A 140 1.48 -13.57 6.13
CA VAL A 140 2.69 -13.20 5.38
C VAL A 140 3.47 -12.16 6.15
N THR A 141 4.74 -12.47 6.44
CA THR A 141 5.71 -11.54 7.00
C THR A 141 6.38 -10.79 5.85
N VAL A 142 6.46 -9.47 5.96
CA VAL A 142 7.18 -8.62 5.01
C VAL A 142 8.13 -7.72 5.79
N ASN A 143 9.43 -7.79 5.49
CA ASN A 143 10.39 -6.84 6.01
C ASN A 143 10.24 -5.50 5.28
N MET A 144 9.74 -4.49 5.98
CA MET A 144 9.50 -3.15 5.43
C MET A 144 10.74 -2.23 5.50
N GLY A 145 11.88 -2.78 5.94
CA GLY A 145 13.10 -2.02 6.14
C GLY A 145 13.11 -1.17 7.41
N PRO A 146 14.20 -0.45 7.65
CA PRO A 146 14.36 0.37 8.84
C PRO A 146 13.56 1.68 8.74
N ALA A 147 12.94 2.08 9.85
CA ALA A 147 12.40 3.42 9.99
C ALA A 147 13.53 4.46 10.08
N ARG A 148 13.36 5.60 9.46
CA ARG A 148 14.33 6.71 9.47
C ARG A 148 13.64 7.97 10.00
N LYS A 149 14.25 8.59 11.04
CA LYS A 149 13.69 9.76 11.73
C LYS A 149 14.46 11.04 11.45
N ALA A 150 15.63 10.96 10.82
CA ALA A 150 16.43 12.12 10.49
C ALA A 150 15.72 12.98 9.42
N PRO A 151 15.56 14.30 9.65
CA PRO A 151 14.86 15.19 8.72
C PRO A 151 15.45 15.18 7.30
N GLU A 152 16.75 14.94 7.16
CA GLU A 152 17.45 14.93 5.88
C GLU A 152 17.03 13.77 4.96
N VAL A 153 16.55 12.66 5.54
CA VAL A 153 16.08 11.48 4.78
C VAL A 153 14.55 11.37 4.74
N LEU A 154 13.90 12.24 5.52
CA LEU A 154 12.48 12.49 5.50
C LEU A 154 12.33 13.90 4.88
N PRO A 155 11.64 14.11 3.75
CA PRO A 155 11.41 15.45 3.24
C PRO A 155 10.50 16.24 4.19
N PHE A 156 11.11 16.69 5.30
CA PHE A 156 10.48 17.34 6.44
C PHE A 156 11.34 18.51 6.91
N VAL A 157 10.74 19.68 7.05
CA VAL A 157 11.34 20.94 7.42
C VAL A 157 10.80 21.35 8.80
N PRO A 158 11.48 20.97 9.91
CA PRO A 158 11.00 21.25 11.27
C PRO A 158 11.27 22.68 11.76
N GLU A 159 11.98 23.50 11.00
CA GLU A 159 12.38 24.85 11.39
C GLU A 159 11.14 25.72 11.65
N GLY A 160 11.14 26.37 12.83
CA GLY A 160 10.03 27.22 13.27
C GLY A 160 8.85 26.47 13.88
N LEU A 161 8.86 25.15 13.91
CA LEU A 161 7.82 24.40 14.62
C LEU A 161 8.15 24.32 16.12
N GLU A 162 7.11 24.49 16.94
CA GLU A 162 7.18 24.09 18.33
C GLU A 162 7.43 22.58 18.41
N SER A 163 8.36 22.18 19.27
CA SER A 163 8.73 20.76 19.39
C SER A 163 8.98 20.35 20.82
N GLY A 164 8.79 19.07 21.10
CA GLY A 164 9.05 18.44 22.38
C GLY A 164 9.65 17.05 22.20
N THR A 165 9.82 16.35 23.32
CA THR A 165 10.29 14.96 23.34
C THR A 165 9.32 14.14 24.16
N GLU A 166 8.95 12.97 23.65
CA GLU A 166 8.15 11.97 24.36
C GLU A 166 8.79 10.58 24.16
N GLY A 167 9.24 9.97 25.25
CA GLY A 167 10.08 8.78 25.17
C GLY A 167 11.37 9.04 24.39
N ALA A 168 11.65 8.22 23.38
CA ALA A 168 12.78 8.38 22.48
C ALA A 168 12.40 9.10 21.18
N SER A 169 11.21 9.68 21.07
CA SER A 169 10.73 10.37 19.86
C SER A 169 10.67 11.87 20.05
N ARG A 170 11.08 12.59 19.00
CA ARG A 170 10.79 14.01 18.86
C ARG A 170 9.37 14.20 18.32
N ILE A 171 8.62 15.10 18.92
CA ILE A 171 7.27 15.48 18.52
C ILE A 171 7.24 16.94 18.12
N TYR A 172 6.33 17.28 17.22
CA TYR A 172 6.17 18.61 16.65
C TYR A 172 4.73 19.04 16.75
N HIS A 173 4.51 20.33 16.88
CA HIS A 173 3.17 20.93 16.94
C HIS A 173 2.81 21.55 15.59
N ALA A 174 1.67 21.18 15.05
CA ALA A 174 1.09 21.81 13.86
C ALA A 174 -0.17 22.59 14.22
N HIS A 175 -0.17 23.89 13.92
CA HIS A 175 -1.34 24.74 13.97
C HIS A 175 -2.09 24.64 12.65
N LEU A 176 -3.16 23.86 12.62
CA LEU A 176 -4.00 23.71 11.45
C LEU A 176 -5.25 24.60 11.57
N SER A 177 -5.85 24.98 10.46
CA SER A 177 -7.05 25.81 10.46
C SER A 177 -8.27 25.16 11.15
N CYS A 178 -8.25 23.85 11.35
CA CYS A 178 -9.33 23.10 11.99
C CYS A 178 -9.00 22.64 13.42
N SER A 179 -7.73 22.50 13.77
CA SER A 179 -7.30 21.97 15.07
C SER A 179 -5.79 22.09 15.22
N ASP A 180 -5.34 22.07 16.46
CA ASP A 180 -3.94 21.93 16.83
C ASP A 180 -3.62 20.45 17.04
N VAL A 181 -2.51 19.96 16.47
CA VAL A 181 -2.13 18.56 16.58
C VAL A 181 -0.65 18.39 16.90
N TRP A 182 -0.36 17.49 17.84
CA TRP A 182 1.00 17.00 18.08
C TRP A 182 1.24 15.73 17.26
N PHE A 183 2.34 15.69 16.53
CA PHE A 183 2.70 14.57 15.67
C PHE A 183 4.19 14.25 15.77
N SER A 184 4.55 13.01 15.45
CA SER A 184 5.92 12.61 15.15
C SER A 184 6.07 12.35 13.65
N ALA A 185 7.28 12.57 13.13
CA ALA A 185 7.58 12.41 11.70
C ALA A 185 8.68 11.36 11.51
N LEU A 186 8.45 10.43 10.57
CA LEU A 186 9.41 9.40 10.18
C LEU A 186 9.19 8.92 8.74
N SER A 187 10.21 8.25 8.21
CA SER A 187 10.15 7.62 6.89
C SER A 187 10.20 6.09 7.01
N MET A 188 9.28 5.42 6.30
CA MET A 188 9.30 3.98 6.01
C MET A 188 9.63 3.73 4.51
N GLY A 189 10.48 4.61 3.92
CA GLY A 189 10.68 4.72 2.48
C GLY A 189 9.79 5.80 1.85
N ASN A 190 8.73 6.19 2.53
CA ASN A 190 7.83 7.30 2.27
C ASN A 190 7.53 8.05 3.57
N PRO A 191 7.19 9.35 3.52
CA PRO A 191 6.99 10.16 4.72
C PRO A 191 5.68 9.84 5.45
N HIS A 192 5.78 9.77 6.79
CA HIS A 192 4.65 9.56 7.70
C HIS A 192 4.65 10.56 8.84
N ALA A 193 3.47 11.10 9.16
CA ALA A 193 3.17 11.81 10.40
C ALA A 193 2.26 10.92 11.26
N VAL A 194 2.61 10.72 12.53
CA VAL A 194 1.81 9.90 13.46
C VAL A 194 1.24 10.78 14.56
N ILE A 195 -0.08 10.83 14.63
CA ILE A 195 -0.88 11.59 15.61
C ILE A 195 -1.50 10.59 16.58
N ARG A 196 -1.31 10.81 17.89
CA ARG A 196 -2.05 10.05 18.90
C ARG A 196 -3.46 10.60 19.05
N VAL A 197 -4.44 9.69 19.09
CA VAL A 197 -5.85 10.02 19.35
C VAL A 197 -6.39 9.16 20.49
N GLU A 198 -7.39 9.67 21.22
CA GLU A 198 -8.02 8.91 22.30
C GLU A 198 -8.96 7.83 21.74
N ASP A 199 -9.75 8.20 20.72
CA ASP A 199 -10.66 7.31 20.01
C ASP A 199 -10.46 7.47 18.50
N VAL A 200 -10.01 6.41 17.85
CA VAL A 200 -9.74 6.40 16.42
C VAL A 200 -11.02 6.51 15.59
N ASP A 201 -12.14 6.01 16.11
CA ASP A 201 -13.41 6.02 15.40
C ASP A 201 -14.02 7.45 15.38
N ALA A 202 -13.77 8.24 16.44
CA ALA A 202 -14.17 9.64 16.53
C ALA A 202 -13.13 10.63 15.96
N ALA A 203 -11.94 10.16 15.56
CA ALA A 203 -10.87 11.01 15.08
C ALA A 203 -11.28 11.76 13.79
N PRO A 204 -10.99 13.08 13.68
CA PRO A 204 -11.40 13.91 12.55
C PRO A 204 -10.49 13.72 11.32
N VAL A 205 -10.38 12.47 10.84
CA VAL A 205 -9.47 12.07 9.77
C VAL A 205 -9.72 12.84 8.47
N ALA A 206 -10.98 13.02 8.10
CA ALA A 206 -11.37 13.74 6.89
C ALA A 206 -11.09 15.26 6.95
N GLU A 207 -10.89 15.82 8.15
CA GLU A 207 -10.59 17.24 8.34
C GLU A 207 -9.10 17.50 8.53
N VAL A 208 -8.47 16.74 9.42
CA VAL A 208 -7.03 16.87 9.76
C VAL A 208 -6.15 16.24 8.68
N GLY A 209 -6.55 15.07 8.15
CA GLY A 209 -5.76 14.34 7.17
C GLY A 209 -5.31 15.16 5.97
N PRO A 210 -6.24 15.78 5.20
CA PRO A 210 -5.87 16.59 4.04
C PRO A 210 -5.05 17.83 4.41
N ARG A 211 -5.28 18.44 5.58
CA ARG A 211 -4.51 19.61 6.02
C ARG A 211 -3.09 19.24 6.42
N MET A 212 -2.92 18.10 7.09
CA MET A 212 -1.60 17.57 7.41
C MET A 212 -0.85 17.08 6.16
N GLU A 213 -1.54 16.45 5.20
CA GLU A 213 -0.93 16.03 3.94
C GLU A 213 -0.22 17.18 3.24
N TYR A 214 -0.84 18.37 3.24
CA TYR A 214 -0.32 19.59 2.61
C TYR A 214 0.32 20.58 3.61
N PHE A 215 0.61 20.14 4.83
CA PHE A 215 1.26 21.00 5.81
C PHE A 215 2.64 21.43 5.31
N SER A 216 2.94 22.71 5.42
CA SER A 216 4.12 23.34 4.80
C SER A 216 5.45 22.70 5.20
N ALA A 217 5.51 22.09 6.39
CA ALA A 217 6.70 21.36 6.82
C ALA A 217 6.97 20.04 6.04
N PHE A 218 6.01 19.59 5.21
CA PHE A 218 6.19 18.41 4.35
C PHE A 218 6.16 18.79 2.86
N PRO A 219 7.26 19.27 2.27
CA PRO A 219 7.30 19.74 0.89
C PRO A 219 6.94 18.65 -0.15
N ALA A 220 7.15 17.36 0.18
CA ALA A 220 6.76 16.23 -0.64
C ALA A 220 5.43 15.61 -0.22
N ARG A 221 4.63 16.29 0.62
CA ARG A 221 3.43 15.77 1.28
C ARG A 221 3.72 14.59 2.21
N VAL A 222 2.74 14.15 2.97
CA VAL A 222 2.90 13.13 4.02
C VAL A 222 1.68 12.23 4.13
N ASN A 223 1.88 10.95 4.48
CA ASN A 223 0.83 10.06 4.95
C ASN A 223 0.58 10.32 6.44
N VAL A 224 -0.66 10.36 6.88
CA VAL A 224 -1.03 10.71 8.26
C VAL A 224 -1.69 9.54 8.96
N GLY A 225 -1.06 9.02 10.00
CA GLY A 225 -1.58 7.96 10.85
C GLY A 225 -2.24 8.52 12.11
N PHE A 226 -3.48 8.12 12.37
CA PHE A 226 -4.22 8.41 13.59
C PHE A 226 -4.22 7.16 14.45
N LEU A 227 -3.41 7.19 15.52
CA LEU A 227 -3.12 6.02 16.35
C LEU A 227 -3.83 6.12 17.70
N GLN A 228 -4.70 5.15 17.98
CA GLN A 228 -5.26 4.90 19.31
C GLN A 228 -4.47 3.77 20.00
N VAL A 229 -3.97 4.03 21.19
CA VAL A 229 -3.33 3.04 22.04
C VAL A 229 -4.40 2.35 22.89
N VAL A 230 -4.61 1.04 22.64
CA VAL A 230 -5.60 0.25 23.39
C VAL A 230 -4.94 -0.47 24.57
N SER A 231 -3.75 -1.00 24.35
CA SER A 231 -2.90 -1.61 25.41
C SER A 231 -1.44 -1.57 24.95
N ARG A 232 -0.53 -2.08 25.77
CA ARG A 232 0.89 -2.16 25.40
C ARG A 232 1.18 -3.04 24.18
N THR A 233 0.26 -3.93 23.81
CA THR A 233 0.41 -4.88 22.69
C THR A 233 -0.65 -4.70 21.60
N ARG A 234 -1.54 -3.70 21.74
CA ARG A 234 -2.64 -3.48 20.80
C ARG A 234 -2.90 -2.00 20.57
N GLY A 235 -3.07 -1.64 19.30
CA GLY A 235 -3.53 -0.33 18.90
C GLY A 235 -4.56 -0.42 17.78
N LYS A 236 -5.26 0.69 17.52
CA LYS A 236 -6.12 0.87 16.35
C LYS A 236 -5.56 2.02 15.51
N LEU A 237 -5.67 1.90 14.20
CA LEU A 237 -5.09 2.85 13.26
C LEU A 237 -6.05 3.20 12.13
N ARG A 238 -6.18 4.50 11.86
CA ARG A 238 -6.72 5.01 10.59
C ARG A 238 -5.63 5.79 9.89
N VAL A 239 -5.62 5.74 8.56
CA VAL A 239 -4.58 6.41 7.76
C VAL A 239 -5.22 7.25 6.66
N TRP A 240 -4.77 8.49 6.56
CA TRP A 240 -4.94 9.33 5.38
C TRP A 240 -3.68 9.21 4.53
N GLU A 241 -3.80 8.57 3.36
CA GLU A 241 -2.66 8.37 2.47
C GLU A 241 -2.47 9.53 1.49
N ARG A 242 -1.23 9.86 1.26
CA ARG A 242 -0.78 10.91 0.36
C ARG A 242 -1.30 10.65 -1.08
N GLY A 243 -2.15 11.56 -1.57
CA GLY A 243 -2.74 11.48 -2.90
C GLY A 243 -3.91 10.51 -3.07
N ALA A 244 -4.26 9.74 -2.01
CA ALA A 244 -5.32 8.75 -2.09
C ALA A 244 -6.47 9.02 -1.09
N GLY A 245 -6.24 9.85 -0.06
CA GLY A 245 -7.22 10.10 0.97
C GLY A 245 -7.25 9.02 2.05
N GLU A 246 -8.36 8.90 2.78
CA GLU A 246 -8.50 7.84 3.79
C GLU A 246 -8.66 6.48 3.14
N THR A 247 -7.74 5.55 3.47
CA THR A 247 -7.74 4.17 2.99
C THR A 247 -8.09 3.19 4.10
N LEU A 248 -8.45 1.96 3.73
CA LEU A 248 -8.81 0.93 4.70
C LEU A 248 -7.60 0.37 5.46
N ALA A 249 -6.42 0.38 4.86
CA ALA A 249 -5.16 0.01 5.51
C ALA A 249 -3.94 0.45 4.70
N CYS A 250 -2.90 0.89 5.41
CA CYS A 250 -1.60 1.27 4.85
C CYS A 250 -0.49 0.51 5.58
N GLY A 251 0.24 -0.37 4.88
CA GLY A 251 1.30 -1.19 5.49
C GLY A 251 2.45 -0.36 6.07
N THR A 252 2.95 0.64 5.34
CA THR A 252 3.98 1.55 5.83
C THR A 252 3.47 2.45 6.95
N GLY A 253 2.18 2.86 6.89
CA GLY A 253 1.53 3.61 7.97
C GLY A 253 1.42 2.81 9.26
N ALA A 254 1.12 1.51 9.18
CA ALA A 254 1.09 0.63 10.34
C ALA A 254 2.50 0.47 10.95
N CYS A 255 3.53 0.28 10.12
CA CYS A 255 4.91 0.23 10.59
C CYS A 255 5.33 1.55 11.26
N ALA A 256 5.00 2.69 10.65
CA ALA A 256 5.29 4.01 11.21
C ALA A 256 4.63 4.21 12.58
N ALA A 257 3.35 3.85 12.70
CA ALA A 257 2.60 3.94 13.95
C ALA A 257 3.16 3.02 15.04
N ALA A 258 3.55 1.77 14.68
CA ALA A 258 4.19 0.84 15.60
C ALA A 258 5.53 1.38 16.10
N VAL A 259 6.41 1.80 15.20
CA VAL A 259 7.73 2.36 15.54
C VAL A 259 7.60 3.56 16.47
N GLU A 260 6.68 4.48 16.17
CA GLU A 260 6.47 5.64 17.04
C GLU A 260 5.86 5.26 18.38
N GLY A 261 4.90 4.37 18.41
CA GLY A 261 4.31 3.91 19.66
C GLY A 261 5.32 3.19 20.58
N ILE A 262 6.22 2.38 20.02
CA ILE A 262 7.32 1.73 20.75
C ILE A 262 8.32 2.80 21.23
N SER A 263 8.75 3.69 20.37
CA SER A 263 9.73 4.73 20.70
C SER A 263 9.23 5.71 21.78
N ARG A 264 7.92 5.96 21.81
CA ARG A 264 7.28 6.81 22.82
C ARG A 264 6.91 6.06 24.11
N GLY A 265 7.19 4.74 24.16
CA GLY A 265 6.93 3.90 25.32
C GLY A 265 5.46 3.48 25.50
N TRP A 266 4.63 3.67 24.47
CA TRP A 266 3.22 3.27 24.51
C TRP A 266 3.04 1.78 24.25
N PHE A 267 3.89 1.19 23.40
CA PHE A 267 3.87 -0.21 23.02
C PHE A 267 5.12 -0.95 23.47
N ASP A 268 4.98 -2.25 23.64
CA ASP A 268 6.08 -3.21 23.71
C ASP A 268 6.68 -3.44 22.32
N GLU A 269 7.75 -4.22 22.22
CA GLU A 269 8.46 -4.48 20.96
C GLU A 269 7.59 -5.18 19.91
N GLU A 270 6.56 -5.91 20.33
CA GLU A 270 5.58 -6.56 19.46
C GLU A 270 4.19 -5.97 19.71
N VAL A 271 3.56 -5.49 18.64
CA VAL A 271 2.25 -4.85 18.71
C VAL A 271 1.36 -5.28 17.55
N THR A 272 0.09 -5.51 17.84
CA THR A 272 -0.97 -5.69 16.85
C THR A 272 -1.68 -4.36 16.60
N LEU A 273 -1.69 -3.90 15.37
CA LEU A 273 -2.43 -2.72 14.93
C LEU A 273 -3.63 -3.15 14.09
N GLN A 274 -4.82 -2.79 14.54
CA GLN A 274 -6.06 -3.00 13.81
C GLN A 274 -6.34 -1.79 12.92
N ALA A 275 -6.33 -1.99 11.61
CA ALA A 275 -6.80 -0.99 10.64
C ALA A 275 -8.31 -1.16 10.36
N ARG A 276 -8.92 -0.27 9.57
CA ARG A 276 -10.35 -0.39 9.17
C ARG A 276 -10.63 -1.60 8.30
N GLY A 277 -9.66 -2.07 7.55
CA GLY A 277 -9.77 -3.22 6.66
C GLY A 277 -9.33 -4.55 7.29
N GLY A 278 -8.88 -4.52 8.56
CA GLY A 278 -8.45 -5.71 9.28
C GLY A 278 -7.14 -5.57 10.02
#